data_0927c46245db55bc7881c8bfc6e97b4f
#
_entry.id   0927c46245db55bc7881c8bfc6e97b4f
#
_cell.length_a   1.000
_cell.length_b   1.000
_cell.length_c   1.000
_cell.angle_alpha   90.00
_cell.angle_beta   90.00
_cell.angle_gamma   90.00
#
_symmetry.space_group_name_H-M   'P 1'
#
loop_
_entity.id
_entity.type
_entity.pdbx_description
1 polymer ?
#
loop_
_entity_poly.entity_id
_entity_poly.type
_entity_poly.pdbx_seq_one_letter_code
_entity_poly.pdbx_strand_id
1 'polypeptide(L)'
;MDLNNAEIAVTTQHLIDIKDYRDYWLHLSDYSDMGEFLSACSDLFPGEKEPEYRYPKWENIPDTLISREWLCPNFFEIRDALERLEEEETEFFISWSRSYGYDITTDDPHMMVSHYH
;
A
#
# COMPACT_ATOMS: atom_id res chain seq x y z
N MET A 1 -0.82 5.38 13.06
CA MET A 1 -1.32 4.99 11.73
C MET A 1 -1.43 3.47 11.67
N ASP A 2 -2.58 2.96 11.28
CA ASP A 2 -2.88 1.53 11.35
C ASP A 2 -3.01 0.95 9.94
N LEU A 3 -1.99 0.21 9.50
CA LEU A 3 -1.98 -0.41 8.17
C LEU A 3 -3.05 -1.52 8.02
N ASN A 4 -3.57 -2.06 9.12
CA ASN A 4 -4.67 -3.03 9.06
C ASN A 4 -6.00 -2.37 8.68
N ASN A 5 -6.10 -1.06 8.82
CA ASN A 5 -7.25 -0.26 8.38
C ASN A 5 -6.95 0.54 7.12
N ALA A 6 -5.90 0.18 6.39
CA ALA A 6 -5.53 0.87 5.16
C ALA A 6 -6.59 0.68 4.08
N GLU A 7 -6.90 1.76 3.38
CA GLU A 7 -7.85 1.79 2.27
C GLU A 7 -7.27 2.55 1.11
N ILE A 8 -7.54 2.09 -0.09
CA ILE A 8 -7.09 2.75 -1.32
C ILE A 8 -8.26 2.89 -2.28
N ALA A 9 -8.44 4.09 -2.80
CA ALA A 9 -9.32 4.32 -3.94
C ALA A 9 -8.55 4.01 -5.22
N VAL A 10 -9.10 3.16 -6.08
CA VAL A 10 -8.44 2.67 -7.29
C VAL A 10 -9.20 3.12 -8.52
N THR A 11 -8.47 3.66 -9.49
CA THR A 11 -8.96 3.95 -10.84
C THR A 11 -7.89 3.55 -11.84
N THR A 12 -8.05 3.90 -13.11
CA THR A 12 -7.05 3.64 -14.14
C THR A 12 -6.70 4.92 -14.88
N GLN A 13 -5.52 4.94 -15.48
CA GLN A 13 -5.08 6.08 -16.31
C GLN A 13 -6.05 6.30 -17.48
N HIS A 14 -6.57 5.22 -18.07
CA HIS A 14 -7.55 5.32 -19.15
C HIS A 14 -8.80 6.10 -18.73
N LEU A 15 -9.35 5.78 -17.55
CA LEU A 15 -10.52 6.49 -17.03
C LEU A 15 -10.23 7.96 -16.77
N ILE A 16 -9.05 8.28 -16.27
CA ILE A 16 -8.61 9.66 -16.06
C ILE A 16 -8.55 10.40 -17.39
N ASP A 17 -7.98 9.76 -18.42
CA ASP A 17 -7.80 10.37 -19.75
C ASP A 17 -9.14 10.69 -20.42
N ILE A 18 -10.17 9.87 -20.22
CA ILE A 18 -11.51 10.10 -20.76
C ILE A 18 -12.39 10.93 -19.81
N LYS A 19 -11.81 11.46 -18.73
CA LYS A 19 -12.48 12.28 -17.72
C LYS A 19 -13.63 11.56 -17.02
N ASP A 20 -13.53 10.25 -16.88
CA ASP A 20 -14.42 9.44 -16.06
C ASP A 20 -13.75 9.25 -14.69
N TYR A 21 -14.14 10.09 -13.72
CA TYR A 21 -13.46 10.16 -12.42
C TYR A 21 -14.02 9.17 -11.39
N ARG A 22 -14.58 8.05 -11.83
CA ARG A 22 -15.00 7.00 -10.90
C ARG A 22 -13.79 6.35 -10.25
N ASP A 23 -13.92 6.04 -8.97
CA ASP A 23 -12.95 5.26 -8.24
C ASP A 23 -13.66 4.23 -7.36
N TYR A 24 -12.92 3.22 -6.93
CA TYR A 24 -13.45 2.14 -6.10
C TYR A 24 -12.55 1.97 -4.89
N TRP A 25 -13.13 2.05 -3.69
CA TRP A 25 -12.39 1.88 -2.45
C TRP A 25 -12.20 0.40 -2.13
N LEU A 26 -10.95 0.01 -1.88
CA LEU A 26 -10.60 -1.34 -1.46
C LEU A 26 -9.97 -1.30 -0.06
N HIS A 27 -10.40 -2.22 0.80
CA HIS A 27 -9.84 -2.41 2.13
C HIS A 27 -8.68 -3.39 2.04
N LEU A 28 -7.47 -2.97 2.38
CA LEU A 28 -6.29 -3.80 2.20
C LEU A 28 -6.23 -4.98 3.18
N SER A 29 -7.01 -4.94 4.27
CA SER A 29 -7.15 -6.08 5.17
C SER A 29 -7.82 -7.29 4.52
N ASP A 30 -8.52 -7.11 3.40
CA ASP A 30 -9.19 -8.20 2.67
C ASP A 30 -8.21 -9.04 1.85
N TYR A 31 -6.94 -8.62 1.72
CA TYR A 31 -5.95 -9.26 0.86
C TYR A 31 -4.74 -9.69 1.66
N SER A 32 -4.23 -10.88 1.34
CA SER A 32 -3.05 -11.44 2.01
C SER A 32 -1.74 -10.96 1.38
N ASP A 33 -1.76 -10.69 0.08
CA ASP A 33 -0.56 -10.30 -0.66
C ASP A 33 -0.90 -9.39 -1.85
N MET A 34 0.15 -8.92 -2.53
CA MET A 34 0.01 -8.04 -3.68
C MET A 34 -0.74 -8.72 -4.84
N GLY A 35 -0.54 -10.01 -5.03
CA GLY A 35 -1.22 -10.77 -6.08
C GLY A 35 -2.72 -10.75 -5.91
N GLU A 36 -3.22 -10.97 -4.69
CA GLU A 36 -4.65 -10.90 -4.38
C GLU A 36 -5.20 -9.51 -4.59
N PHE A 37 -4.46 -8.49 -4.16
CA PHE A 37 -4.87 -7.10 -4.35
C PHE A 37 -4.98 -6.73 -5.82
N LEU A 38 -3.96 -7.07 -6.63
CA LEU A 38 -3.96 -6.77 -8.06
C LEU A 38 -5.06 -7.55 -8.81
N SER A 39 -5.36 -8.76 -8.36
CA SER A 39 -6.48 -9.54 -8.91
C SER A 39 -7.81 -8.83 -8.66
N ALA A 40 -8.01 -8.30 -7.45
CA ALA A 40 -9.21 -7.53 -7.12
C ALA A 40 -9.30 -6.26 -7.97
N CYS A 41 -8.18 -5.55 -8.18
CA CYS A 41 -8.14 -4.39 -9.06
C CYS A 41 -8.55 -4.75 -10.49
N SER A 42 -8.06 -5.88 -11.00
CA SER A 42 -8.40 -6.37 -12.33
C SER A 42 -9.90 -6.63 -12.47
N ASP A 43 -10.54 -7.17 -11.44
CA ASP A 43 -11.97 -7.45 -11.43
C ASP A 43 -12.82 -6.18 -11.49
N LEU A 44 -12.28 -5.04 -11.07
CA LEU A 44 -12.98 -3.75 -11.13
C LEU A 44 -13.06 -3.19 -12.55
N PHE A 45 -12.12 -3.56 -13.42
CA PHE A 45 -11.98 -2.98 -14.75
C PHE A 45 -11.87 -4.05 -15.84
N PRO A 46 -12.89 -4.92 -15.99
CA PRO A 46 -12.80 -6.07 -16.89
C PRO A 46 -12.69 -5.72 -18.37
N GLY A 47 -13.05 -4.48 -18.74
CA GLY A 47 -12.94 -4.01 -20.12
C GLY A 47 -11.54 -3.56 -20.53
N GLU A 48 -10.59 -3.48 -19.60
CA GLU A 48 -9.23 -3.04 -19.88
C GLU A 48 -8.28 -4.24 -19.89
N LYS A 49 -7.49 -4.40 -20.95
CA LYS A 49 -6.57 -5.53 -21.09
C LYS A 49 -5.29 -5.35 -20.28
N GLU A 50 -4.75 -4.13 -20.25
CA GLU A 50 -3.52 -3.78 -19.54
C GLU A 50 -3.75 -2.48 -18.77
N PRO A 51 -4.57 -2.52 -17.70
CA PRO A 51 -4.88 -1.31 -16.96
C PRO A 51 -3.66 -0.77 -16.23
N GLU A 52 -3.47 0.54 -16.30
CA GLU A 52 -2.50 1.24 -15.48
C GLU A 52 -3.22 1.79 -14.27
N TYR A 53 -3.06 1.14 -13.13
CA TYR A 53 -3.77 1.54 -11.91
C TYR A 53 -3.25 2.88 -11.39
N ARG A 54 -4.20 3.69 -10.89
CA ARG A 54 -3.92 4.96 -10.24
C ARG A 54 -4.66 5.02 -8.93
N TYR A 55 -4.08 5.71 -7.96
CA TYR A 55 -4.58 5.74 -6.58
C TYR A 55 -4.83 7.20 -6.19
N PRO A 56 -6.01 7.77 -6.55
CA PRO A 56 -6.28 9.18 -6.31
C PRO A 56 -6.41 9.55 -4.84
N LYS A 57 -6.77 8.58 -4.01
CA LYS A 57 -6.98 8.79 -2.57
C LYS A 57 -6.60 7.54 -1.79
N TRP A 58 -6.17 7.72 -0.56
CA TRP A 58 -5.91 6.61 0.37
C TRP A 58 -6.06 7.08 1.80
N GLU A 59 -6.23 6.12 2.74
CA GLU A 59 -6.28 6.37 4.16
C GLU A 59 -5.42 5.35 4.91
N ASN A 60 -4.80 5.77 5.99
CA ASN A 60 -4.00 4.93 6.89
C ASN A 60 -2.77 4.30 6.22
N ILE A 61 -2.17 4.98 5.26
CA ILE A 61 -0.94 4.55 4.60
C ILE A 61 0.05 5.71 4.60
N PRO A 62 1.30 5.50 5.09
CA PRO A 62 2.33 6.53 5.01
C PRO A 62 2.66 6.90 3.55
N ASP A 63 2.92 8.17 3.30
CA ASP A 63 3.23 8.66 1.95
C ASP A 63 4.50 8.05 1.35
N THR A 64 5.37 7.47 2.17
CA THR A 64 6.56 6.73 1.68
C THR A 64 6.19 5.42 0.98
N LEU A 65 5.01 4.89 1.22
CA LEU A 65 4.58 3.58 0.71
C LEU A 65 3.60 3.68 -0.45
N ILE A 66 3.08 4.86 -0.75
CA ILE A 66 2.08 5.05 -1.79
C ILE A 66 2.20 6.44 -2.43
N SER A 67 1.88 6.50 -3.72
CA SER A 67 1.64 7.74 -4.43
C SER A 67 0.45 7.54 -5.37
N ARG A 68 0.07 8.56 -6.11
CA ARG A 68 -1.02 8.44 -7.08
C ARG A 68 -0.76 7.42 -8.18
N GLU A 69 0.50 7.14 -8.47
CA GLU A 69 0.92 6.26 -9.57
C GLU A 69 1.57 4.98 -9.09
N TRP A 70 1.77 4.82 -7.78
CA TRP A 70 2.61 3.74 -7.27
C TRP A 70 2.16 3.29 -5.89
N LEU A 71 2.14 1.97 -5.68
CA LEU A 71 2.02 1.35 -4.38
C LEU A 71 3.27 0.51 -4.14
N CYS A 72 3.89 0.65 -2.97
CA CYS A 72 5.10 -0.08 -2.62
C CYS A 72 4.89 -1.59 -2.84
N PRO A 73 5.75 -2.24 -3.65
CA PRO A 73 5.61 -3.68 -3.91
C PRO A 73 5.67 -4.55 -2.65
N ASN A 74 6.34 -4.09 -1.61
CA ASN A 74 6.47 -4.80 -0.32
C ASN A 74 5.40 -4.39 0.69
N PHE A 75 4.34 -3.69 0.27
CA PHE A 75 3.35 -3.16 1.19
C PHE A 75 2.79 -4.24 2.12
N PHE A 76 2.43 -5.40 1.58
CA PHE A 76 1.78 -6.44 2.39
C PHE A 76 2.76 -7.10 3.38
N GLU A 77 4.03 -7.27 2.98
CA GLU A 77 5.07 -7.75 3.89
C GLU A 77 5.35 -6.75 5.01
N ILE A 78 5.36 -5.45 4.68
CA ILE A 78 5.52 -4.39 5.68
C ILE A 78 4.34 -4.40 6.63
N ARG A 79 3.12 -4.48 6.13
CA ARG A 79 1.92 -4.56 6.95
C ARG A 79 1.99 -5.71 7.93
N ASP A 80 2.35 -6.91 7.44
CA ASP A 80 2.41 -8.11 8.26
C ASP A 80 3.52 -8.02 9.32
N ALA A 81 4.66 -7.44 8.98
CA ALA A 81 5.74 -7.22 9.93
C ALA A 81 5.33 -6.23 11.01
N LEU A 82 4.61 -5.17 10.65
CA LEU A 82 4.19 -4.13 11.58
C LEU A 82 3.03 -4.57 12.48
N GLU A 83 2.37 -5.68 12.21
CA GLU A 83 1.38 -6.25 13.13
C GLU A 83 1.97 -6.58 14.50
N ARG A 84 3.29 -6.77 14.57
CA ARG A 84 4.02 -7.01 15.81
C ARG A 84 4.23 -5.75 16.64
N LEU A 85 3.91 -4.58 16.08
CA LEU A 85 4.04 -3.28 16.73
C LEU A 85 2.65 -2.77 17.07
N GLU A 86 2.56 -2.00 18.15
CA GLU A 86 1.34 -1.25 18.43
C GLU A 86 1.18 -0.11 17.43
N GLU A 87 -0.05 0.33 17.23
CA GLU A 87 -0.38 1.39 16.27
C GLU A 87 0.49 2.63 16.48
N GLU A 88 0.72 3.00 17.73
CA GLU A 88 1.53 4.17 18.09
C GLU A 88 3.00 4.02 17.68
N GLU A 89 3.52 2.80 17.62
CA GLU A 89 4.91 2.53 17.30
C GLU A 89 5.20 2.57 15.80
N THR A 90 4.18 2.48 14.96
CA THR A 90 4.36 2.38 13.51
C THR A 90 5.08 3.60 12.94
N GLU A 91 4.68 4.80 13.35
CA GLU A 91 5.32 6.04 12.88
C GLU A 91 6.75 6.16 13.40
N PHE A 92 6.98 5.80 14.65
CA PHE A 92 8.33 5.79 15.23
C PHE A 92 9.23 4.79 14.52
N PHE A 93 8.70 3.62 14.19
CA PHE A 93 9.44 2.62 13.44
C PHE A 93 9.88 3.13 12.06
N ILE A 94 8.98 3.79 11.34
CA ILE A 94 9.30 4.35 10.02
C ILE A 94 10.40 5.41 10.14
N SER A 95 10.29 6.30 11.12
CA SER A 95 11.33 7.31 11.38
C SER A 95 12.66 6.67 11.78
N TRP A 96 12.63 5.66 12.64
CA TRP A 96 13.80 4.92 13.07
C TRP A 96 14.50 4.25 11.88
N SER A 97 13.75 3.57 11.02
CA SER A 97 14.31 2.89 9.85
C SER A 97 15.04 3.86 8.95
N ARG A 98 14.45 5.03 8.72
CA ARG A 98 15.05 6.08 7.91
C ARG A 98 16.33 6.62 8.55
N SER A 99 16.34 6.82 9.86
CA SER A 99 17.51 7.33 10.59
C SER A 99 18.68 6.36 10.58
N TYR A 100 18.42 5.05 10.53
CA TYR A 100 19.46 4.01 10.51
C TYR A 100 19.82 3.53 9.11
N GLY A 101 19.34 4.22 8.06
CA GLY A 101 19.71 3.93 6.68
C GLY A 101 19.00 2.74 6.06
N TYR A 102 17.94 2.25 6.67
CA TYR A 102 17.11 1.20 6.07
C TYR A 102 16.18 1.81 5.02
N ASP A 103 15.97 1.07 3.94
CA ASP A 103 14.98 1.41 2.94
C ASP A 103 13.77 0.50 3.13
N ILE A 104 12.69 1.04 3.69
CA ILE A 104 11.48 0.28 3.99
C ILE A 104 10.85 -0.31 2.71
N THR A 105 11.17 0.22 1.54
CA THR A 105 10.62 -0.27 0.28
C THR A 105 11.39 -1.46 -0.28
N THR A 106 12.63 -1.70 0.15
CA THR A 106 13.50 -2.75 -0.39
C THR A 106 14.08 -3.69 0.65
N ASP A 107 14.27 -3.24 1.90
CA ASP A 107 14.81 -4.07 2.97
C ASP A 107 13.74 -5.01 3.53
N ASP A 108 14.16 -6.13 4.11
CA ASP A 108 13.23 -7.10 4.70
C ASP A 108 12.55 -6.48 5.94
N PRO A 109 11.22 -6.25 5.88
CA PRO A 109 10.53 -5.59 6.98
C PRO A 109 10.51 -6.42 8.27
N HIS A 110 10.49 -7.75 8.18
CA HIS A 110 10.55 -8.61 9.37
C HIS A 110 11.88 -8.51 10.09
N MET A 111 12.97 -8.44 9.34
CA MET A 111 14.30 -8.22 9.89
C MET A 111 14.38 -6.84 10.56
N MET A 112 13.84 -5.80 9.90
CA MET A 112 13.85 -4.44 10.44
C MET A 112 13.08 -4.37 11.75
N VAL A 113 11.92 -4.99 11.85
CA VAL A 113 11.11 -5.03 13.08
C VAL A 113 11.87 -5.75 14.20
N SER A 114 12.57 -6.85 13.89
CA SER A 114 13.38 -7.57 14.85
C SER A 114 14.53 -6.71 15.39
N HIS A 115 15.17 -5.91 14.54
CA HIS A 115 16.23 -4.99 14.96
C HIS A 115 15.69 -3.81 15.77
N TYR A 116 14.48 -3.35 15.48
CA TYR A 116 13.83 -2.27 16.21
C TYR A 116 13.51 -2.66 17.66
N HIS A 117 13.08 -3.88 17.88
CA HIS A 117 12.81 -4.43 19.20
C HIS A 117 14.09 -4.93 19.88
#